data_9ab5fb4e420c9e75659f6a78bf241b2b
#
_entry.id   9ab5fb4e420c9e75659f6a78bf241b2b
#
_cell.length_a   1.000
_cell.length_b   1.000
_cell.length_c   1.000
_cell.angle_alpha   90.00
_cell.angle_beta   90.00
_cell.angle_gamma   90.00
#
_symmetry.space_group_name_H-M   'P 1'
#
loop_
_entity.id
_entity.type
_entity.pdbx_description
1 polymer ?
#
loop_
_entity_poly.entity_id
_entity_poly.type
_entity_poly.pdbx_seq_one_letter_code
_entity_poly.pdbx_strand_id
1 'polypeptide(L)'
;MQDIKAIIPAKDKWVSIVWQVNDWCNFRCTYCSEWNWAGRNRNDHDIPLIVDTLEKIMLHYKDKGYEYFKLYLSGGEPTFWKALIPVVEKFREHAKWPGSCVGINTNFSKPLSWWKENHHLFEDIVASYHAEWSKDDKYIEVYKFLQDKKNYLCSRIMMHHDHFQQCVDFGNRIREECDNYMIEYAPVYDELRPSTDPYHYNEQWQMDFFKTNSTVQQQSIPVQKDPSYAWAKTWFEDDTIEPINTNSIITEGKNFFQGWLCNIHESLHIHPNGRIQQASCGVGPIVGNIVQGEFNTTLSDGVWCPKSHCHCAADFNISKARPEYAEKIR
;
A
#
# COMPACT_ATOMS: atom_id res chain seq x y z
N MET A 1 -22.84 -9.55 -11.78
CA MET A 1 -21.42 -9.69 -11.41
C MET A 1 -21.30 -10.87 -10.48
N GLN A 2 -20.35 -11.78 -10.72
CA GLN A 2 -20.24 -13.05 -9.98
C GLN A 2 -19.90 -12.80 -8.51
N ASP A 3 -20.47 -13.63 -7.64
CA ASP A 3 -20.16 -13.56 -6.22
C ASP A 3 -18.80 -14.18 -5.91
N ILE A 4 -18.08 -13.59 -4.94
CA ILE A 4 -16.75 -14.04 -4.54
C ILE A 4 -16.87 -15.17 -3.52
N LYS A 5 -16.19 -16.29 -3.72
CA LYS A 5 -16.03 -17.40 -2.76
C LYS A 5 -14.89 -17.15 -1.78
N ALA A 6 -13.74 -16.73 -2.34
CA ALA A 6 -12.54 -16.48 -1.56
C ALA A 6 -11.59 -15.49 -2.25
N ILE A 7 -10.78 -14.85 -1.44
CA ILE A 7 -9.53 -14.21 -1.85
C ILE A 7 -8.43 -15.21 -1.47
N ILE A 8 -7.58 -15.55 -2.43
CA ILE A 8 -6.48 -16.48 -2.20
C ILE A 8 -5.14 -15.76 -2.39
N PRO A 9 -4.04 -16.24 -1.81
CA PRO A 9 -2.76 -15.57 -1.92
C PRO A 9 -2.31 -15.45 -3.38
N ALA A 10 -1.67 -14.35 -3.70
CA ALA A 10 -1.03 -14.16 -4.99
C ALA A 10 0.05 -15.22 -5.23
N LYS A 11 0.76 -15.61 -4.20
CA LYS A 11 1.74 -16.69 -4.15
C LYS A 11 1.53 -17.51 -2.90
N ASP A 12 1.78 -18.82 -3.00
CA ASP A 12 1.74 -19.67 -1.83
C ASP A 12 2.78 -19.21 -0.80
N LYS A 13 2.38 -19.21 0.47
CA LYS A 13 3.25 -18.84 1.59
C LYS A 13 3.91 -17.46 1.43
N TRP A 14 3.11 -16.47 1.20
CA TRP A 14 3.51 -15.07 1.11
C TRP A 14 3.09 -14.28 2.34
N VAL A 15 3.99 -13.48 2.89
CA VAL A 15 3.73 -12.57 4.01
C VAL A 15 3.81 -11.13 3.56
N SER A 16 2.80 -10.34 3.92
CA SER A 16 2.78 -8.90 3.70
C SER A 16 3.13 -8.16 5.00
N ILE A 17 4.14 -7.30 4.94
CA ILE A 17 4.52 -6.39 6.01
C ILE A 17 4.21 -4.98 5.55
N VAL A 18 3.15 -4.39 6.09
CA VAL A 18 2.78 -3.00 5.85
C VAL A 18 3.35 -2.15 6.98
N TRP A 19 4.21 -1.21 6.66
CA TRP A 19 4.90 -0.41 7.67
C TRP A 19 4.67 1.09 7.47
N GLN A 20 3.99 1.69 8.44
CA GLN A 20 3.97 3.14 8.57
C GLN A 20 5.23 3.57 9.32
N VAL A 21 6.28 3.88 8.56
CA VAL A 21 7.64 4.04 9.11
C VAL A 21 7.81 5.27 9.99
N ASN A 22 6.98 6.29 9.79
CA ASN A 22 6.99 7.52 10.57
C ASN A 22 5.64 8.25 10.49
N ASP A 23 5.45 9.23 11.36
CA ASP A 23 4.38 10.22 11.35
C ASP A 23 4.92 11.64 11.07
N TRP A 24 6.06 11.74 10.40
CA TRP A 24 6.65 12.99 9.94
C TRP A 24 6.62 13.08 8.42
N CYS A 25 6.16 14.23 7.91
CA CYS A 25 6.18 14.53 6.49
C CYS A 25 6.79 15.93 6.29
N ASN A 26 7.46 16.15 5.17
CA ASN A 26 7.92 17.47 4.77
C ASN A 26 6.80 18.33 4.14
N PHE A 27 5.66 17.72 3.75
CA PHE A 27 4.45 18.40 3.32
C PHE A 27 3.48 18.59 4.50
N ARG A 28 2.55 19.54 4.34
CA ARG A 28 1.51 19.87 5.33
C ARG A 28 0.17 20.04 4.60
N CYS A 29 -0.20 18.97 3.86
CA CYS A 29 -1.44 18.98 3.09
C CYS A 29 -2.64 19.19 4.00
N THR A 30 -3.56 20.08 3.62
CA THR A 30 -4.71 20.49 4.44
C THR A 30 -5.65 19.34 4.78
N TYR A 31 -5.78 18.37 3.88
CA TYR A 31 -6.62 17.19 4.04
C TYR A 31 -5.92 16.01 4.75
N CYS A 32 -4.61 16.12 4.98
CA CYS A 32 -3.88 15.06 5.63
C CYS A 32 -4.07 15.13 7.14
N SER A 33 -4.29 13.98 7.76
CA SER A 33 -4.39 13.92 9.20
C SER A 33 -3.09 14.45 9.86
N GLU A 34 -3.25 15.26 10.90
CA GLU A 34 -2.13 15.77 11.70
C GLU A 34 -1.18 14.65 12.19
N TRP A 35 -1.70 13.45 12.35
CA TRP A 35 -0.93 12.26 12.73
C TRP A 35 0.20 11.93 11.75
N ASN A 36 0.02 12.23 10.47
CA ASN A 36 1.00 11.89 9.43
C ASN A 36 2.09 12.93 9.23
N TRP A 37 2.02 14.07 9.92
CA TRP A 37 3.03 15.12 9.77
C TRP A 37 3.44 15.81 11.09
N ALA A 38 2.75 15.54 12.19
CA ALA A 38 3.05 16.18 13.49
C ALA A 38 4.45 15.84 14.06
N GLY A 39 5.06 14.77 13.56
CA GLY A 39 6.40 14.37 13.93
C GLY A 39 6.53 13.89 15.38
N ARG A 40 5.48 13.31 15.94
CA ARG A 40 5.46 12.80 17.32
C ARG A 40 6.37 11.59 17.50
N ASN A 41 6.52 10.78 16.46
CA ASN A 41 7.39 9.60 16.39
C ASN A 41 8.53 9.85 15.39
N ARG A 42 9.23 10.98 15.55
CA ARG A 42 10.49 11.21 14.84
C ARG A 42 11.47 10.11 15.24
N ASN A 43 11.89 9.38 14.27
CA ASN A 43 12.68 8.18 14.37
C ASN A 43 14.15 8.45 14.74
N ASP A 44 14.40 8.83 15.96
CA ASP A 44 15.70 8.71 16.62
C ASP A 44 15.84 7.34 17.31
N HIS A 45 15.12 6.33 16.75
CA HIS A 45 15.16 4.97 17.25
C HIS A 45 16.50 4.29 16.93
N ASP A 46 16.84 3.31 17.75
CA ASP A 46 18.00 2.46 17.54
C ASP A 46 17.84 1.64 16.23
N ILE A 47 18.50 2.09 15.16
CA ILE A 47 18.41 1.46 13.84
C ILE A 47 18.87 -0.01 13.88
N PRO A 48 20.01 -0.38 14.51
CA PRO A 48 20.38 -1.77 14.69
C PRO A 48 19.26 -2.61 15.32
N LEU A 49 18.65 -2.15 16.40
CA LEU A 49 17.57 -2.87 17.07
C LEU A 49 16.35 -3.10 16.17
N ILE A 50 15.99 -2.10 15.36
CA ILE A 50 14.91 -2.21 14.37
C ILE A 50 15.24 -3.27 13.33
N VAL A 51 16.45 -3.24 12.77
CA VAL A 51 16.93 -4.16 11.75
C VAL A 51 16.98 -5.59 12.29
N ASP A 52 17.52 -5.79 13.49
CA ASP A 52 17.57 -7.10 14.16
C ASP A 52 16.16 -7.65 14.44
N THR A 53 15.22 -6.77 14.77
CA THR A 53 13.84 -7.21 15.03
C THR A 53 13.13 -7.58 13.74
N LEU A 54 13.34 -6.85 12.64
CA LEU A 54 12.86 -7.25 11.32
C LEU A 54 13.42 -8.61 10.91
N GLU A 55 14.72 -8.84 11.12
CA GLU A 55 15.35 -10.14 10.87
C GLU A 55 14.68 -11.26 11.66
N LYS A 56 14.44 -11.07 12.97
CA LYS A 56 13.70 -12.04 13.79
C LYS A 56 12.31 -12.36 13.22
N ILE A 57 11.58 -11.33 12.76
CA ILE A 57 10.28 -11.52 12.13
C ILE A 57 10.41 -12.38 10.87
N MET A 58 11.33 -12.05 9.98
CA MET A 58 11.50 -12.78 8.72
C MET A 58 11.96 -14.23 8.94
N LEU A 59 12.90 -14.46 9.86
CA LEU A 59 13.34 -15.80 10.22
C LEU A 59 12.21 -16.66 10.79
N HIS A 60 11.37 -16.09 11.66
CA HIS A 60 10.19 -16.77 12.19
C HIS A 60 9.24 -17.27 11.07
N TYR A 61 8.98 -16.45 10.08
CA TYR A 61 8.15 -16.87 8.95
C TYR A 61 8.86 -17.89 8.06
N LYS A 62 10.17 -17.75 7.85
CA LYS A 62 10.96 -18.73 7.09
C LYS A 62 10.94 -20.11 7.75
N ASP A 63 11.04 -20.19 9.08
CA ASP A 63 10.94 -21.43 9.84
C ASP A 63 9.56 -22.10 9.67
N LYS A 64 8.53 -21.32 9.39
CA LYS A 64 7.18 -21.80 9.01
C LYS A 64 7.02 -22.11 7.52
N GLY A 65 8.10 -21.99 6.74
CA GLY A 65 8.15 -22.28 5.31
C GLY A 65 7.65 -21.15 4.42
N TYR A 66 7.56 -19.91 4.91
CA TYR A 66 7.31 -18.75 4.07
C TYR A 66 8.62 -18.29 3.44
N GLU A 67 8.62 -18.09 2.12
CA GLU A 67 9.81 -17.69 1.37
C GLU A 67 9.67 -16.32 0.73
N TYR A 68 8.44 -15.93 0.40
CA TYR A 68 8.14 -14.69 -0.29
C TYR A 68 7.57 -13.65 0.67
N PHE A 69 8.11 -12.45 0.56
CA PHE A 69 7.74 -11.35 1.43
C PHE A 69 7.41 -10.11 0.61
N LYS A 70 6.43 -9.37 1.08
CA LYS A 70 6.15 -8.02 0.62
C LYS A 70 6.37 -7.05 1.76
N LEU A 71 7.29 -6.12 1.57
CA LEU A 71 7.47 -4.96 2.45
C LEU A 71 6.86 -3.74 1.78
N TYR A 72 5.86 -3.14 2.42
CA TYR A 72 5.22 -1.94 1.91
C TYR A 72 5.39 -0.78 2.88
N LEU A 73 6.11 0.25 2.44
CA LEU A 73 6.54 1.37 3.26
C LEU A 73 5.64 2.58 3.01
N SER A 74 5.07 3.12 4.07
CA SER A 74 4.22 4.32 4.05
C SER A 74 4.44 5.14 5.33
N GLY A 75 3.59 6.13 5.58
CA GLY A 75 3.66 6.98 6.76
C GLY A 75 3.47 8.44 6.39
N GLY A 76 4.24 9.34 7.01
CA GLY A 76 4.36 10.71 6.55
C GLY A 76 5.10 10.73 5.20
N GLU A 77 6.42 10.96 5.22
CA GLU A 77 7.25 10.76 4.01
C GLU A 77 8.38 9.76 4.32
N PRO A 78 8.27 8.51 3.80
CA PRO A 78 9.24 7.45 4.11
C PRO A 78 10.66 7.75 3.66
N THR A 79 10.86 8.49 2.57
CA THR A 79 12.21 8.78 2.04
C THR A 79 13.07 9.63 2.97
N PHE A 80 12.49 10.24 4.00
CA PHE A 80 13.23 10.96 5.04
C PHE A 80 13.48 10.12 6.31
N TRP A 81 13.00 8.88 6.34
CA TRP A 81 13.28 7.99 7.47
C TRP A 81 14.73 7.47 7.42
N LYS A 82 15.48 7.69 8.49
CA LYS A 82 16.92 7.34 8.54
C LYS A 82 17.18 5.83 8.42
N ALA A 83 16.24 5.00 8.89
CA ALA A 83 16.37 3.55 8.83
C ALA A 83 15.89 2.95 7.49
N LEU A 84 15.41 3.75 6.54
CA LEU A 84 14.85 3.26 5.28
C LEU A 84 15.79 2.30 4.55
N ILE A 85 17.01 2.74 4.26
CA ILE A 85 17.98 1.95 3.52
C ILE A 85 18.41 0.70 4.29
N PRO A 86 18.87 0.79 5.56
CA PRO A 86 19.23 -0.40 6.34
C PRO A 86 18.11 -1.44 6.47
N VAL A 87 16.87 -1.00 6.65
CA VAL A 87 15.70 -1.88 6.74
C VAL A 87 15.44 -2.60 5.42
N VAL A 88 15.48 -1.88 4.29
CA VAL A 88 15.25 -2.47 2.97
C VAL A 88 16.37 -3.44 2.60
N GLU A 89 17.62 -3.10 2.88
CA GLU A 89 18.76 -3.99 2.65
C GLU A 89 18.63 -5.28 3.46
N LYS A 90 18.33 -5.20 4.76
CA LYS A 90 18.10 -6.36 5.62
C LYS A 90 16.93 -7.21 5.12
N PHE A 91 15.83 -6.58 4.72
CA PHE A 91 14.71 -7.29 4.12
C PHE A 91 15.13 -8.06 2.87
N ARG A 92 15.92 -7.44 2.00
CA ARG A 92 16.39 -8.07 0.75
C ARG A 92 17.33 -9.25 0.99
N GLU A 93 18.11 -9.25 2.06
CA GLU A 93 18.96 -10.39 2.45
C GLU A 93 18.18 -11.66 2.77
N HIS A 94 16.98 -11.52 3.35
CA HIS A 94 16.17 -12.65 3.81
C HIS A 94 15.04 -13.06 2.87
N ALA A 95 14.61 -12.19 2.00
CA ALA A 95 13.54 -12.46 1.05
C ALA A 95 14.03 -13.26 -0.16
N LYS A 96 13.17 -14.14 -0.70
CA LYS A 96 13.47 -14.91 -1.92
C LYS A 96 13.17 -14.07 -3.16
N TRP A 97 14.15 -13.94 -4.03
CA TRP A 97 14.05 -13.22 -5.29
C TRP A 97 14.22 -14.14 -6.51
N PRO A 98 13.53 -13.91 -7.65
CA PRO A 98 12.37 -13.00 -7.77
C PRO A 98 11.15 -13.54 -7.04
N GLY A 99 10.22 -12.66 -6.74
CA GLY A 99 8.92 -13.02 -6.16
C GLY A 99 8.57 -12.29 -4.89
N SER A 100 9.56 -11.77 -4.16
CA SER A 100 9.35 -10.79 -3.11
C SER A 100 9.28 -9.36 -3.69
N CYS A 101 8.83 -8.40 -2.91
CA CYS A 101 8.64 -7.04 -3.36
C CYS A 101 8.88 -6.03 -2.23
N VAL A 102 9.56 -4.93 -2.55
CA VAL A 102 9.58 -3.73 -1.74
C VAL A 102 8.79 -2.64 -2.44
N GLY A 103 7.71 -2.19 -1.82
CA GLY A 103 6.88 -1.09 -2.29
C GLY A 103 6.99 0.14 -1.38
N ILE A 104 6.84 1.33 -1.95
CA ILE A 104 6.88 2.59 -1.22
C ILE A 104 5.81 3.56 -1.71
N ASN A 105 5.11 4.20 -0.74
CA ASN A 105 4.35 5.42 -0.99
C ASN A 105 5.21 6.63 -0.69
N THR A 106 5.31 7.57 -1.63
CA THR A 106 6.16 8.76 -1.48
C THR A 106 5.57 9.96 -2.20
N ASN A 107 5.88 11.16 -1.74
CA ASN A 107 5.47 12.41 -2.37
C ASN A 107 6.48 12.93 -3.43
N PHE A 108 7.46 12.14 -3.79
CA PHE A 108 8.52 12.48 -4.75
C PHE A 108 9.29 13.79 -4.46
N SER A 109 9.36 14.20 -3.20
CA SER A 109 10.09 15.42 -2.83
C SER A 109 11.61 15.27 -2.79
N LYS A 110 12.15 14.04 -2.81
CA LYS A 110 13.57 13.79 -2.96
C LYS A 110 14.05 14.18 -4.36
N PRO A 111 15.28 14.75 -4.49
CA PRO A 111 15.82 15.13 -5.78
C PRO A 111 16.11 13.91 -6.67
N LEU A 112 16.17 14.13 -7.99
CA LEU A 112 16.49 13.07 -8.96
C LEU A 112 17.79 12.33 -8.64
N SER A 113 18.81 13.03 -8.10
CA SER A 113 20.08 12.39 -7.71
C SER A 113 19.87 11.29 -6.66
N TRP A 114 19.00 11.51 -5.67
CA TRP A 114 18.66 10.51 -4.67
C TRP A 114 17.97 9.29 -5.31
N TRP A 115 17.06 9.52 -6.25
CA TRP A 115 16.39 8.44 -6.97
C TRP A 115 17.34 7.66 -7.88
N LYS A 116 18.29 8.33 -8.54
CA LYS A 116 19.34 7.66 -9.32
C LYS A 116 20.18 6.70 -8.48
N GLU A 117 20.43 7.05 -7.24
CA GLU A 117 21.21 6.23 -6.30
C GLU A 117 20.36 5.08 -5.71
N ASN A 118 19.11 5.33 -5.32
CA ASN A 118 18.36 4.44 -4.44
C ASN A 118 17.18 3.73 -5.13
N HIS A 119 16.85 4.02 -6.39
CA HIS A 119 15.67 3.43 -7.04
C HIS A 119 15.68 1.90 -7.08
N HIS A 120 16.87 1.28 -7.11
CA HIS A 120 17.02 -0.17 -7.17
C HIS A 120 16.52 -0.90 -5.92
N LEU A 121 16.30 -0.18 -4.83
CA LEU A 121 15.76 -0.72 -3.57
C LEU A 121 14.26 -1.04 -3.64
N PHE A 122 13.54 -0.48 -4.61
CA PHE A 122 12.09 -0.57 -4.68
C PHE A 122 11.65 -1.18 -6.01
N GLU A 123 10.77 -2.17 -5.97
CA GLU A 123 10.09 -2.74 -7.14
C GLU A 123 8.83 -1.94 -7.47
N ASP A 124 8.06 -1.54 -6.45
CA ASP A 124 6.79 -0.84 -6.59
C ASP A 124 6.87 0.57 -5.99
N ILE A 125 6.44 1.56 -6.74
CA ILE A 125 6.39 2.95 -6.27
C ILE A 125 5.00 3.52 -6.54
N VAL A 126 4.34 4.00 -5.48
CA VAL A 126 3.18 4.87 -5.58
C VAL A 126 3.63 6.29 -5.25
N ALA A 127 3.69 7.13 -6.27
CA ALA A 127 4.06 8.52 -6.15
C ALA A 127 2.81 9.37 -5.97
N SER A 128 2.64 9.96 -4.79
CA SER A 128 1.50 10.82 -4.49
C SER A 128 1.77 12.25 -4.93
N TYR A 129 0.97 12.76 -5.85
CA TYR A 129 0.97 14.17 -6.23
C TYR A 129 0.02 14.96 -5.33
N HIS A 130 0.53 16.00 -4.70
CA HIS A 130 -0.19 16.89 -3.79
C HIS A 130 -0.11 18.31 -4.33
N ALA A 131 -1.19 18.80 -4.94
CA ALA A 131 -1.22 20.09 -5.66
C ALA A 131 -0.75 21.28 -4.82
N GLU A 132 -0.99 21.25 -3.50
CA GLU A 132 -0.56 22.31 -2.58
C GLU A 132 0.98 22.40 -2.41
N TRP A 133 1.73 21.31 -2.67
CA TRP A 133 3.14 21.22 -2.27
C TRP A 133 4.07 20.67 -3.35
N SER A 134 3.56 19.84 -4.25
CA SER A 134 4.37 19.23 -5.29
C SER A 134 4.92 20.28 -6.25
N LYS A 135 6.12 20.03 -6.76
CA LYS A 135 6.74 20.82 -7.81
C LYS A 135 6.67 20.00 -9.10
N ASP A 136 5.74 20.36 -9.98
CA ASP A 136 5.38 19.60 -11.18
C ASP A 136 6.58 19.14 -12.00
N ASP A 137 7.48 20.07 -12.34
CA ASP A 137 8.65 19.76 -13.18
C ASP A 137 9.60 18.76 -12.52
N LYS A 138 9.84 18.90 -11.20
CA LYS A 138 10.67 17.96 -10.44
C LYS A 138 10.01 16.59 -10.32
N TYR A 139 8.68 16.57 -10.13
CA TYR A 139 7.93 15.33 -10.07
C TYR A 139 8.02 14.58 -11.39
N ILE A 140 7.77 15.27 -12.51
CA ILE A 140 7.82 14.69 -13.85
C ILE A 140 9.25 14.25 -14.20
N GLU A 141 10.28 15.00 -13.83
CA GLU A 141 11.68 14.61 -14.01
C GLU A 141 11.99 13.27 -13.34
N VAL A 142 11.57 13.09 -12.10
CA VAL A 142 11.74 11.82 -11.36
C VAL A 142 10.91 10.71 -12.00
N TYR A 143 9.66 10.99 -12.35
CA TYR A 143 8.77 10.01 -12.96
C TYR A 143 9.32 9.49 -14.29
N LYS A 144 9.76 10.38 -15.19
CA LYS A 144 10.42 10.02 -16.47
C LYS A 144 11.64 9.13 -16.26
N PHE A 145 12.44 9.42 -15.24
CA PHE A 145 13.60 8.57 -14.94
C PHE A 145 13.19 7.16 -14.50
N LEU A 146 12.08 7.02 -13.80
CA LEU A 146 11.65 5.76 -13.20
C LEU A 146 10.71 4.91 -14.09
N GLN A 147 10.04 5.50 -15.07
CA GLN A 147 8.92 4.89 -15.82
C GLN A 147 9.25 3.52 -16.44
N ASP A 148 10.53 3.27 -16.84
CA ASP A 148 10.96 2.01 -17.45
C ASP A 148 11.76 1.11 -16.49
N LYS A 149 11.84 1.48 -15.21
CA LYS A 149 12.71 0.83 -14.22
C LYS A 149 11.95 0.12 -13.10
N LYS A 150 10.62 0.21 -13.12
CA LYS A 150 9.78 -0.29 -12.03
C LYS A 150 8.77 -1.31 -12.52
N ASN A 151 8.50 -2.30 -11.67
CA ASN A 151 7.43 -3.25 -11.94
C ASN A 151 6.07 -2.56 -11.85
N TYR A 152 5.97 -1.62 -10.92
CA TYR A 152 4.77 -0.82 -10.71
C TYR A 152 5.18 0.62 -10.35
N LEU A 153 4.83 1.57 -11.21
CA LEU A 153 5.00 3.01 -10.94
C LEU A 153 3.67 3.71 -11.21
N CYS A 154 3.01 4.12 -10.15
CA CYS A 154 1.72 4.81 -10.23
C CYS A 154 1.84 6.24 -9.72
N SER A 155 1.42 7.21 -10.52
CA SER A 155 1.16 8.57 -10.06
C SER A 155 -0.24 8.63 -9.48
N ARG A 156 -0.33 8.68 -8.15
CA ARG A 156 -1.60 8.88 -7.44
C ARG A 156 -1.83 10.37 -7.23
N ILE A 157 -2.72 10.94 -8.01
CA ILE A 157 -3.07 12.35 -7.95
C ILE A 157 -4.16 12.54 -6.90
N MET A 158 -3.80 13.23 -5.80
CA MET A 158 -4.72 13.53 -4.70
C MET A 158 -5.61 14.69 -5.10
N MET A 159 -6.87 14.40 -5.44
CA MET A 159 -7.82 15.33 -6.07
C MET A 159 -8.38 16.34 -5.06
N HIS A 160 -7.55 17.32 -4.70
CA HIS A 160 -7.95 18.38 -3.79
C HIS A 160 -9.02 19.28 -4.43
N HIS A 161 -10.11 19.56 -3.72
CA HIS A 161 -11.26 20.28 -4.26
C HIS A 161 -10.91 21.70 -4.78
N ASP A 162 -10.09 22.47 -4.04
CA ASP A 162 -9.66 23.83 -4.43
C ASP A 162 -8.60 23.82 -5.55
N HIS A 163 -7.92 22.70 -5.76
CA HIS A 163 -6.88 22.51 -6.76
C HIS A 163 -7.28 21.51 -7.83
N PHE A 164 -8.58 21.23 -7.97
CA PHE A 164 -9.06 20.13 -8.79
C PHE A 164 -8.62 20.25 -10.25
N GLN A 165 -8.75 21.42 -10.85
CA GLN A 165 -8.31 21.64 -12.24
C GLN A 165 -6.80 21.45 -12.38
N GLN A 166 -6.00 21.95 -11.44
CA GLN A 166 -4.55 21.74 -11.43
C GLN A 166 -4.21 20.24 -11.38
N CYS A 167 -4.95 19.45 -10.61
CA CYS A 167 -4.78 17.99 -10.54
C CYS A 167 -5.10 17.32 -11.89
N VAL A 168 -6.16 17.76 -12.58
CA VAL A 168 -6.51 17.26 -13.92
C VAL A 168 -5.43 17.63 -14.93
N ASP A 169 -4.98 18.88 -14.94
CA ASP A 169 -3.95 19.39 -15.85
C ASP A 169 -2.61 18.64 -15.63
N PHE A 170 -2.27 18.38 -14.37
CA PHE A 170 -1.07 17.59 -14.04
C PHE A 170 -1.16 16.16 -14.59
N GLY A 171 -2.31 15.49 -14.47
CA GLY A 171 -2.52 14.18 -15.06
C GLY A 171 -2.40 14.19 -16.59
N ASN A 172 -2.86 15.26 -17.24
CA ASN A 172 -2.69 15.45 -18.69
C ASN A 172 -1.21 15.62 -19.04
N ARG A 173 -0.45 16.41 -18.27
CA ARG A 173 1.00 16.55 -18.47
C ARG A 173 1.73 15.22 -18.36
N ILE A 174 1.37 14.34 -17.41
CA ILE A 174 1.98 13.01 -17.33
C ILE A 174 1.72 12.21 -18.61
N ARG A 175 0.49 12.26 -19.17
CA ARG A 175 0.16 11.57 -20.41
C ARG A 175 0.92 12.10 -21.63
N GLU A 176 1.14 13.41 -21.66
CA GLU A 176 1.83 14.08 -22.77
C GLU A 176 3.34 13.92 -22.72
N GLU A 177 3.90 13.92 -21.50
CA GLU A 177 5.34 14.00 -21.30
C GLU A 177 6.02 12.66 -20.97
N CYS A 178 5.25 11.63 -20.57
CA CYS A 178 5.78 10.31 -20.18
C CYS A 178 5.31 9.23 -21.15
N ASP A 179 6.24 8.42 -21.64
CA ASP A 179 5.95 7.33 -22.59
C ASP A 179 5.20 6.19 -21.90
N ASN A 180 5.62 5.84 -20.68
CA ASN A 180 5.02 4.81 -19.86
C ASN A 180 4.45 5.43 -18.59
N TYR A 181 3.14 5.46 -18.48
CA TYR A 181 2.48 6.04 -17.32
C TYR A 181 1.38 5.13 -16.74
N MET A 182 1.16 5.30 -15.46
CA MET A 182 -0.01 4.83 -14.73
C MET A 182 -0.49 5.94 -13.81
N ILE A 183 -1.75 6.32 -13.94
CA ILE A 183 -2.37 7.42 -13.19
C ILE A 183 -3.57 6.88 -12.43
N GLU A 184 -3.68 7.27 -11.18
CA GLU A 184 -4.85 7.07 -10.33
C GLU A 184 -5.30 8.44 -9.80
N TYR A 185 -6.52 8.83 -10.12
CA TYR A 185 -7.15 10.01 -9.52
C TYR A 185 -7.85 9.60 -8.22
N ALA A 186 -7.22 9.94 -7.10
CA ALA A 186 -7.70 9.55 -5.78
C ALA A 186 -8.55 10.65 -5.14
N PRO A 187 -9.82 10.38 -4.82
CA PRO A 187 -10.62 11.30 -4.03
C PRO A 187 -9.96 11.57 -2.68
N VAL A 188 -10.03 12.82 -2.25
CA VAL A 188 -9.53 13.22 -0.94
C VAL A 188 -10.68 13.18 0.06
N TYR A 189 -10.40 12.62 1.23
CA TYR A 189 -11.32 12.52 2.36
C TYR A 189 -10.77 13.30 3.55
N ASP A 190 -11.62 13.85 4.36
CA ASP A 190 -11.23 14.53 5.59
C ASP A 190 -10.41 13.59 6.48
N GLU A 191 -9.26 14.05 6.94
CA GLU A 191 -8.30 13.26 7.73
C GLU A 191 -7.90 11.92 7.10
N LEU A 192 -8.01 11.77 5.76
CA LEU A 192 -7.81 10.50 5.04
C LEU A 192 -8.68 9.35 5.54
N ARG A 193 -9.80 9.66 6.17
CA ARG A 193 -10.76 8.64 6.61
C ARG A 193 -11.73 8.33 5.47
N PRO A 194 -11.87 7.05 5.08
CA PRO A 194 -12.93 6.66 4.17
C PRO A 194 -14.28 7.03 4.80
N SER A 195 -14.89 8.08 4.32
CA SER A 195 -16.27 8.43 4.61
C SER A 195 -17.13 8.06 3.40
N THR A 196 -18.45 7.97 3.61
CA THR A 196 -19.38 7.79 2.49
C THR A 196 -19.45 9.03 1.60
N ASP A 197 -18.98 10.17 2.11
CA ASP A 197 -18.93 11.42 1.39
C ASP A 197 -17.47 11.79 1.08
N PRO A 198 -17.06 11.80 -0.21
CA PRO A 198 -15.79 12.37 -0.62
C PRO A 198 -15.71 13.83 -0.16
N TYR A 199 -14.53 14.25 0.26
CA TYR A 199 -14.26 15.59 0.72
C TYR A 199 -14.86 16.63 -0.24
N HIS A 200 -15.94 17.28 0.16
CA HIS A 200 -16.64 18.44 -0.39
C HIS A 200 -16.31 18.85 -1.83
N TYR A 201 -16.60 17.97 -2.80
CA TYR A 201 -16.63 18.40 -4.19
C TYR A 201 -17.92 19.16 -4.43
N ASN A 202 -17.82 20.49 -4.43
CA ASN A 202 -18.99 21.38 -4.49
C ASN A 202 -19.56 21.55 -5.90
N GLU A 203 -18.79 21.16 -6.92
CA GLU A 203 -19.19 21.34 -8.31
C GLU A 203 -19.52 20.01 -8.99
N GLN A 204 -20.65 20.00 -9.70
CA GLN A 204 -21.14 18.80 -10.37
C GLN A 204 -20.11 18.19 -11.32
N TRP A 205 -19.32 19.01 -12.03
CA TRP A 205 -18.30 18.51 -12.97
C TRP A 205 -17.18 17.75 -12.28
N GLN A 206 -16.82 18.09 -11.03
CA GLN A 206 -15.83 17.37 -10.24
C GLN A 206 -16.33 15.95 -9.92
N MET A 207 -17.60 15.82 -9.55
CA MET A 207 -18.24 14.51 -9.32
C MET A 207 -18.37 13.71 -10.62
N ASP A 208 -18.71 14.38 -11.72
CA ASP A 208 -18.81 13.73 -13.04
C ASP A 208 -17.45 13.27 -13.57
N PHE A 209 -16.37 13.99 -13.23
CA PHE A 209 -15.01 13.57 -13.54
C PHE A 209 -14.69 12.18 -12.95
N PHE A 210 -15.07 11.91 -11.71
CA PHE A 210 -14.85 10.60 -11.09
C PHE A 210 -15.69 9.47 -11.70
N LYS A 211 -16.84 9.77 -12.28
CA LYS A 211 -17.66 8.76 -12.99
C LYS A 211 -16.95 8.23 -14.24
N THR A 212 -16.18 9.08 -14.91
CA THR A 212 -15.45 8.74 -16.15
C THR A 212 -13.99 8.39 -15.92
N ASN A 213 -13.41 8.91 -14.84
CA ASN A 213 -12.03 8.72 -14.46
C ASN A 213 -11.96 8.07 -13.06
N SER A 214 -12.77 7.03 -12.85
CA SER A 214 -12.81 6.33 -11.57
C SER A 214 -11.40 5.96 -11.09
N THR A 215 -11.26 5.62 -9.83
CA THR A 215 -10.02 5.16 -9.19
C THR A 215 -9.35 3.96 -9.90
N VAL A 216 -9.90 3.51 -11.02
CA VAL A 216 -9.28 2.56 -11.93
C VAL A 216 -8.11 3.25 -12.61
N GLN A 217 -6.95 2.64 -12.50
CA GLN A 217 -5.70 3.13 -13.04
C GLN A 217 -5.77 3.30 -14.55
N GLN A 218 -5.53 4.51 -15.02
CA GLN A 218 -5.34 4.81 -16.44
C GLN A 218 -3.87 4.59 -16.78
N GLN A 219 -3.57 3.79 -17.79
CA GLN A 219 -2.21 3.39 -18.09
C GLN A 219 -1.95 3.29 -19.60
N SER A 220 -0.72 3.59 -20.00
CA SER A 220 -0.26 3.47 -21.39
C SER A 220 0.19 2.06 -21.76
N ILE A 221 0.59 1.26 -20.76
CA ILE A 221 1.07 -0.11 -20.96
C ILE A 221 0.10 -1.11 -20.34
N PRO A 222 -0.07 -2.29 -20.92
CA PRO A 222 -0.85 -3.36 -20.31
C PRO A 222 -0.31 -3.69 -18.91
N VAL A 223 -1.20 -3.87 -17.96
CA VAL A 223 -0.81 -4.33 -16.61
C VAL A 223 -0.01 -5.61 -16.76
N GLN A 224 1.19 -5.62 -16.25
CA GLN A 224 1.91 -6.88 -16.08
C GLN A 224 1.07 -7.77 -15.15
N LYS A 225 0.77 -8.99 -15.62
CA LYS A 225 -0.09 -9.95 -14.90
C LYS A 225 0.56 -10.51 -13.62
N ASP A 226 1.74 -10.01 -13.23
CA ASP A 226 2.33 -10.38 -11.96
C ASP A 226 1.59 -9.59 -10.85
N PRO A 227 0.98 -10.27 -9.89
CA PRO A 227 0.17 -9.63 -8.88
C PRO A 227 1.05 -8.73 -8.01
N SER A 228 1.16 -7.49 -8.44
CA SER A 228 1.68 -6.41 -7.62
C SER A 228 0.68 -6.10 -6.50
N TYR A 229 1.09 -5.23 -5.60
CA TYR A 229 0.33 -4.74 -4.46
C TYR A 229 -1.17 -4.47 -4.69
N ALA A 230 -1.56 -4.10 -5.91
CA ALA A 230 -2.92 -3.65 -6.22
C ALA A 230 -3.89 -4.77 -6.66
N TRP A 231 -3.46 -6.02 -6.70
CA TRP A 231 -4.27 -7.11 -7.26
C TRP A 231 -4.49 -8.22 -6.25
N ALA A 232 -5.76 -8.61 -6.07
CA ALA A 232 -6.16 -9.78 -5.30
C ALA A 232 -6.51 -10.93 -6.23
N LYS A 233 -5.98 -12.11 -5.99
CA LYS A 233 -6.37 -13.32 -6.70
C LYS A 233 -7.71 -13.78 -6.14
N THR A 234 -8.77 -13.60 -6.94
CA THR A 234 -10.16 -13.76 -6.50
C THR A 234 -10.77 -15.02 -7.11
N TRP A 235 -11.34 -15.86 -6.27
CA TRP A 235 -12.05 -17.08 -6.66
C TRP A 235 -13.56 -16.84 -6.63
N PHE A 236 -14.24 -17.10 -7.75
CA PHE A 236 -15.65 -16.81 -7.97
C PHE A 236 -16.55 -18.06 -7.87
N GLU A 237 -17.88 -17.86 -7.81
CA GLU A 237 -18.88 -18.93 -7.72
C GLU A 237 -18.87 -19.90 -8.90
N ASP A 238 -18.47 -19.48 -10.08
CA ASP A 238 -18.31 -20.33 -11.27
C ASP A 238 -16.97 -21.07 -11.33
N ASP A 239 -16.21 -21.07 -10.23
CA ASP A 239 -14.88 -21.67 -10.10
C ASP A 239 -13.77 -20.99 -10.93
N THR A 240 -14.02 -19.85 -11.53
CA THR A 240 -12.96 -19.04 -12.14
C THR A 240 -12.10 -18.36 -11.06
N ILE A 241 -10.81 -18.18 -11.38
CA ILE A 241 -9.85 -17.48 -10.53
C ILE A 241 -9.20 -16.40 -11.36
N GLU A 242 -9.39 -15.14 -10.97
CA GLU A 242 -8.88 -13.99 -11.67
C GLU A 242 -8.18 -12.98 -10.74
N PRO A 243 -7.13 -12.30 -11.22
CA PRO A 243 -6.58 -11.17 -10.51
C PRO A 243 -7.51 -9.96 -10.66
N ILE A 244 -7.97 -9.41 -9.55
CA ILE A 244 -8.81 -8.20 -9.53
C ILE A 244 -8.10 -7.09 -8.79
N ASN A 245 -8.18 -5.87 -9.31
CA ASN A 245 -7.68 -4.69 -8.62
C ASN A 245 -8.45 -4.48 -7.31
N THR A 246 -7.73 -4.35 -6.20
CA THR A 246 -8.33 -4.22 -4.87
C THR A 246 -9.18 -2.96 -4.74
N ASN A 247 -8.82 -1.86 -5.44
CA ASN A 247 -9.62 -0.65 -5.44
C ASN A 247 -10.96 -0.87 -6.18
N SER A 248 -10.98 -1.69 -7.26
CA SER A 248 -12.23 -2.02 -7.94
C SER A 248 -13.19 -2.77 -7.02
N ILE A 249 -12.69 -3.70 -6.20
CA ILE A 249 -13.51 -4.43 -5.21
C ILE A 249 -14.15 -3.43 -4.22
N ILE A 250 -13.39 -2.43 -3.76
CA ILE A 250 -13.88 -1.40 -2.84
C ILE A 250 -14.92 -0.50 -3.51
N THR A 251 -14.61 0.02 -4.71
CA THR A 251 -15.49 0.97 -5.42
C THR A 251 -16.79 0.32 -5.89
N GLU A 252 -16.76 -1.00 -6.15
CA GLU A 252 -17.94 -1.78 -6.51
C GLU A 252 -18.74 -2.27 -5.28
N GLY A 253 -18.34 -1.90 -4.07
CA GLY A 253 -19.02 -2.30 -2.84
C GLY A 253 -18.92 -3.80 -2.53
N LYS A 254 -17.95 -4.50 -3.10
CA LYS A 254 -17.74 -5.96 -2.91
C LYS A 254 -16.81 -6.30 -1.75
N ASN A 255 -16.45 -5.33 -0.95
CA ASN A 255 -15.52 -5.44 0.17
C ASN A 255 -16.18 -5.86 1.49
N PHE A 256 -17.32 -6.53 1.42
CA PHE A 256 -18.06 -7.02 2.58
C PHE A 256 -17.63 -8.45 2.92
N PHE A 257 -16.82 -8.60 3.98
CA PHE A 257 -16.26 -9.88 4.41
C PHE A 257 -16.64 -10.26 5.86
N GLN A 258 -17.70 -9.68 6.40
CA GLN A 258 -18.16 -10.05 7.74
C GLN A 258 -18.51 -11.53 7.81
N GLY A 259 -18.00 -12.22 8.84
CA GLY A 259 -18.20 -13.66 9.01
C GLY A 259 -17.31 -14.57 8.15
N TRP A 260 -16.42 -14.00 7.32
CA TRP A 260 -15.45 -14.81 6.57
C TRP A 260 -14.25 -15.17 7.45
N LEU A 261 -13.66 -16.35 7.22
CA LEU A 261 -12.34 -16.65 7.78
C LEU A 261 -11.30 -15.77 7.08
N CYS A 262 -10.45 -15.10 7.85
CA CYS A 262 -9.37 -14.27 7.39
C CYS A 262 -8.03 -14.74 8.00
N ASN A 263 -7.05 -15.11 7.19
CA ASN A 263 -5.75 -15.64 7.62
C ASN A 263 -4.81 -14.49 8.03
N ILE A 264 -5.11 -13.84 9.15
CA ILE A 264 -4.40 -12.63 9.60
C ILE A 264 -2.91 -12.83 9.85
N HIS A 265 -2.44 -14.08 9.98
CA HIS A 265 -1.01 -14.39 10.12
C HIS A 265 -0.20 -14.09 8.85
N GLU A 266 -0.84 -13.94 7.70
CA GLU A 266 -0.18 -13.58 6.43
C GLU A 266 0.14 -12.09 6.33
N SER A 267 -0.28 -11.28 7.31
CA SER A 267 -0.06 -9.82 7.27
C SER A 267 0.32 -9.27 8.63
N LEU A 268 1.37 -8.46 8.62
CA LEU A 268 1.78 -7.64 9.75
C LEU A 268 1.63 -6.15 9.38
N HIS A 269 1.10 -5.38 10.31
CA HIS A 269 1.09 -3.93 10.24
C HIS A 269 1.99 -3.37 11.34
N ILE A 270 2.99 -2.59 10.93
CA ILE A 270 3.87 -1.89 11.86
C ILE A 270 3.48 -0.42 11.87
N HIS A 271 3.04 0.03 13.04
CA HIS A 271 2.60 1.41 13.26
C HIS A 271 3.79 2.37 13.43
N PRO A 272 3.60 3.70 13.29
CA PRO A 272 4.67 4.68 13.47
C PRO A 272 5.36 4.63 14.85
N ASN A 273 4.64 4.20 15.88
CA ASN A 273 5.19 4.01 17.24
C ASN A 273 5.90 2.66 17.45
N GLY A 274 6.12 1.90 16.37
CA GLY A 274 6.79 0.61 16.38
C GLY A 274 5.90 -0.59 16.73
N ARG A 275 4.65 -0.39 17.16
CA ARG A 275 3.73 -1.47 17.49
C ARG A 275 3.49 -2.38 16.28
N ILE A 276 3.69 -3.68 16.45
CA ILE A 276 3.45 -4.71 15.44
C ILE A 276 2.09 -5.35 15.70
N GLN A 277 1.20 -5.33 14.71
CA GLN A 277 -0.14 -5.90 14.79
C GLN A 277 -0.39 -6.84 13.61
N GLN A 278 -1.07 -7.96 13.84
CA GLN A 278 -1.54 -8.82 12.75
C GLN A 278 -2.74 -8.14 12.04
N ALA A 279 -2.63 -7.98 10.73
CA ALA A 279 -3.53 -7.24 9.86
C ALA A 279 -3.67 -5.73 10.20
N SER A 280 -3.79 -4.88 9.19
CA SER A 280 -3.86 -3.42 9.36
C SER A 280 -5.23 -2.94 9.82
N CYS A 281 -6.28 -3.75 9.63
CA CYS A 281 -7.65 -3.42 10.04
C CYS A 281 -7.89 -3.47 11.56
N GLY A 282 -6.90 -3.91 12.35
CA GLY A 282 -6.98 -3.94 13.81
C GLY A 282 -7.79 -5.10 14.39
N VAL A 283 -8.14 -6.13 13.60
CA VAL A 283 -8.84 -7.33 14.12
C VAL A 283 -7.87 -8.33 14.77
N GLY A 284 -6.61 -8.31 14.36
CA GLY A 284 -5.59 -9.18 14.93
C GLY A 284 -4.94 -8.60 16.19
N PRO A 285 -4.28 -9.46 17.00
CA PRO A 285 -3.60 -9.03 18.21
C PRO A 285 -2.34 -8.19 17.90
N ILE A 286 -1.89 -7.45 18.92
CA ILE A 286 -0.56 -6.86 18.96
C ILE A 286 0.42 -7.98 19.29
N VAL A 287 1.46 -8.12 18.46
CA VAL A 287 2.45 -9.20 18.58
C VAL A 287 3.86 -8.70 18.87
N GLY A 288 4.02 -7.43 19.18
CA GLY A 288 5.29 -6.87 19.57
C GLY A 288 5.44 -5.38 19.32
N ASN A 289 6.69 -4.91 19.46
CA ASN A 289 7.10 -3.55 19.15
C ASN A 289 8.52 -3.55 18.57
N ILE A 290 8.64 -3.17 17.28
CA ILE A 290 9.92 -3.24 16.56
C ILE A 290 10.98 -2.28 17.12
N VAL A 291 10.56 -1.14 17.65
CA VAL A 291 11.50 -0.16 18.26
C VAL A 291 11.91 -0.53 19.68
N GLN A 292 11.28 -1.53 20.29
CA GLN A 292 11.64 -2.11 21.58
C GLN A 292 12.35 -3.46 21.44
N GLY A 293 12.51 -3.95 20.20
CA GLY A 293 13.14 -5.24 19.95
C GLY A 293 12.23 -6.45 20.25
N GLU A 294 10.93 -6.21 20.40
CA GLU A 294 9.96 -7.21 20.83
C GLU A 294 9.20 -7.80 19.64
N PHE A 295 9.18 -9.13 19.55
CA PHE A 295 8.32 -9.86 18.63
C PHE A 295 7.88 -11.18 19.25
N ASN A 296 6.56 -11.37 19.39
CA ASN A 296 5.96 -12.60 19.87
C ASN A 296 5.77 -13.57 18.68
N THR A 297 6.37 -14.72 18.77
CA THR A 297 6.30 -15.78 17.75
C THR A 297 4.99 -16.58 17.78
N THR A 298 4.18 -16.42 18.82
CA THR A 298 2.85 -17.06 18.91
C THR A 298 1.83 -16.17 18.19
N LEU A 299 1.67 -16.40 16.90
CA LEU A 299 0.71 -15.67 16.05
C LEU A 299 -0.63 -16.38 16.01
N SER A 300 -1.71 -15.60 15.86
CA SER A 300 -3.04 -16.16 15.57
C SER A 300 -3.11 -16.55 14.10
N ASP A 301 -3.54 -17.77 13.79
CA ASP A 301 -3.60 -18.28 12.41
C ASP A 301 -4.69 -17.60 11.59
N GLY A 302 -5.89 -17.47 12.13
CA GLY A 302 -6.99 -16.83 11.43
C GLY A 302 -8.05 -16.31 12.41
N VAL A 303 -8.94 -15.47 11.87
CA VAL A 303 -10.06 -14.89 12.61
C VAL A 303 -11.31 -14.87 11.74
N TRP A 304 -12.46 -15.14 12.34
CA TRP A 304 -13.74 -14.85 11.70
C TRP A 304 -13.96 -13.34 11.73
N CYS A 305 -13.94 -12.71 10.56
CA CYS A 305 -13.94 -11.26 10.45
C CYS A 305 -15.18 -10.63 11.10
N PRO A 306 -15.03 -9.80 12.13
CA PRO A 306 -16.16 -9.14 12.77
C PRO A 306 -16.59 -7.86 12.04
N LYS A 307 -15.76 -7.34 11.13
CA LYS A 307 -16.00 -6.06 10.46
C LYS A 307 -16.88 -6.22 9.24
N SER A 308 -17.79 -5.28 9.06
CA SER A 308 -18.67 -5.25 7.88
C SER A 308 -17.89 -5.08 6.59
N HIS A 309 -16.91 -4.17 6.56
CA HIS A 309 -16.15 -3.84 5.35
C HIS A 309 -14.65 -3.92 5.58
N CYS A 310 -13.94 -4.35 4.54
CA CYS A 310 -12.50 -4.26 4.45
C CYS A 310 -12.12 -3.01 3.64
N HIS A 311 -11.40 -2.07 4.26
CA HIS A 311 -11.08 -0.77 3.63
C HIS A 311 -9.61 -0.63 3.26
N CYS A 312 -8.75 -1.53 3.72
CA CYS A 312 -7.32 -1.45 3.48
C CYS A 312 -6.92 -2.33 2.30
N ALA A 313 -6.40 -1.72 1.23
CA ALA A 313 -5.93 -2.46 0.07
C ALA A 313 -4.86 -3.51 0.42
N ALA A 314 -4.05 -3.28 1.45
CA ALA A 314 -3.07 -4.25 1.94
C ALA A 314 -3.73 -5.50 2.52
N ASP A 315 -4.82 -5.33 3.28
CA ASP A 315 -5.55 -6.45 3.88
C ASP A 315 -6.41 -7.23 2.88
N PHE A 316 -6.67 -6.67 1.68
CA PHE A 316 -7.33 -7.42 0.61
C PHE A 316 -6.52 -8.63 0.15
N ASN A 317 -5.20 -8.53 0.20
CA ASN A 317 -4.29 -9.61 -0.23
C ASN A 317 -4.12 -10.71 0.81
N ILE A 318 -4.69 -10.56 2.01
CA ILE A 318 -4.76 -11.62 3.01
C ILE A 318 -5.78 -12.66 2.53
N SER A 319 -5.41 -13.93 2.60
CA SER A 319 -6.33 -15.03 2.29
C SER A 319 -7.58 -14.95 3.14
N LYS A 320 -8.75 -14.99 2.51
CA LYS A 320 -10.04 -14.99 3.19
C LYS A 320 -11.09 -15.74 2.39
N ALA A 321 -11.95 -16.46 3.08
CA ALA A 321 -12.99 -17.24 2.45
C ALA A 321 -14.29 -17.23 3.24
N ARG A 322 -15.40 -17.45 2.55
CA ARG A 322 -16.68 -17.77 3.18
C ARG A 322 -16.55 -19.05 4.02
N PRO A 323 -17.39 -19.25 5.06
CA PRO A 323 -17.31 -20.42 5.94
C PRO A 323 -17.23 -21.76 5.19
N GLU A 324 -18.04 -21.94 4.16
CA GLU A 324 -18.12 -23.16 3.35
C GLU A 324 -16.87 -23.47 2.53
N TYR A 325 -16.00 -22.46 2.32
CA TYR A 325 -14.73 -22.58 1.59
C TYR A 325 -13.50 -22.40 2.49
N ALA A 326 -13.68 -22.24 3.80
CA ALA A 326 -12.60 -21.91 4.74
C ALA A 326 -11.46 -22.95 4.76
N GLU A 327 -11.79 -24.24 4.61
CA GLU A 327 -10.79 -25.33 4.59
C GLU A 327 -9.81 -25.23 3.39
N LYS A 328 -10.18 -24.52 2.33
CA LYS A 328 -9.36 -24.40 1.13
C LYS A 328 -8.30 -23.28 1.21
N ILE A 329 -8.36 -22.44 2.23
CA ILE A 329 -7.39 -21.36 2.46
C ILE A 329 -6.54 -21.55 3.72
N ARG A 330 -6.78 -22.61 4.51
CA ARG A 330 -6.01 -22.98 5.71
C ARG A 330 -4.64 -23.58 5.43
#